data_e91139e6c4e8f8558a0e82a68c957b29
#
_entry.id   e91139e6c4e8f8558a0e82a68c957b29
#
_cell.length_a   1.000
_cell.length_b   1.000
_cell.length_c   1.000
_cell.angle_alpha   90.00
_cell.angle_beta   90.00
_cell.angle_gamma   90.00
#
_symmetry.space_group_name_H-M   'P 1'
#
loop_
_entity.id
_entity.type
_entity.pdbx_description
1 polymer ?
#
loop_
_entity_poly.entity_id
_entity_poly.type
_entity_poly.pdbx_seq_one_letter_code
_entity_poly.pdbx_strand_id
1 'polypeptide(L)'
;GRRINRVVANPADLARYQLEFYSIARSAAKAEEAGMEVSTITNFEQMLELGSLKSPEANDSHVVNIVDWLLQYAFDQRASDIHIDPRRAKGLIRFRIDGILHHVYELPTAVNAAVTSRLKILGRMDVAEKRRPQDGRVKTLSQNGDEIELRLSTLPTAFGEKMVMRIFDPDVLLRSFQELGLGGDDYRRWHDMTHSAHGIVLVTGPTGSGKTTTLYSTLKQLATDEVNVCTIEDPIEMVEPSFNQMQIQHNKAQIFLVKVVSQ
;
A
#
# COMPACT_ATOMS: atom_id res chain seq x y z
N GLY A 1 31.44 26.00 0.43
CA GLY A 1 30.18 26.58 -0.01
C GLY A 1 29.47 25.60 -0.93
N ARG A 2 28.19 25.25 -0.65
CA ARG A 2 27.38 24.40 -1.54
C ARG A 2 26.92 25.25 -2.75
N ARG A 3 27.01 24.66 -3.93
CA ARG A 3 26.55 25.30 -5.16
C ARG A 3 25.02 25.26 -5.20
N ILE A 4 24.36 26.41 -5.28
CA ILE A 4 22.89 26.50 -5.38
C ILE A 4 22.54 26.60 -6.85
N ASN A 5 21.79 25.64 -7.36
CA ASN A 5 21.22 25.71 -8.70
C ASN A 5 19.81 26.30 -8.63
N ARG A 6 19.54 27.32 -9.42
CA ARG A 6 18.20 27.90 -9.56
C ARG A 6 17.44 27.12 -10.65
N VAL A 7 16.23 26.65 -10.34
CA VAL A 7 15.35 25.98 -11.29
C VAL A 7 13.98 26.64 -11.25
N VAL A 8 13.27 26.56 -12.36
CA VAL A 8 11.86 26.98 -12.42
C VAL A 8 11.01 25.73 -12.13
N ALA A 9 10.11 25.84 -11.17
CA ALA A 9 9.19 24.77 -10.81
C ALA A 9 7.73 25.26 -10.90
N ASN A 10 6.82 24.34 -11.21
CA ASN A 10 5.39 24.62 -11.15
C ASN A 10 5.00 24.92 -9.68
N PRO A 11 4.21 25.96 -9.38
CA PRO A 11 3.77 26.26 -8.01
C PRO A 11 3.06 25.10 -7.31
N ALA A 12 2.28 24.29 -8.06
CA ALA A 12 1.61 23.10 -7.51
C ALA A 12 2.62 22.02 -7.11
N ASP A 13 3.64 21.77 -7.94
CA ASP A 13 4.73 20.83 -7.63
C ASP A 13 5.57 21.35 -6.47
N LEU A 14 5.80 22.66 -6.39
CA LEU A 14 6.53 23.26 -5.28
C LEU A 14 5.78 23.08 -3.95
N ALA A 15 4.46 23.31 -3.95
CA ALA A 15 3.62 23.08 -2.78
C ALA A 15 3.60 21.61 -2.34
N ARG A 16 3.55 20.69 -3.32
CA ARG A 16 3.64 19.25 -3.10
C ARG A 16 4.99 18.86 -2.50
N TYR A 17 6.10 19.31 -3.10
CA TYR A 17 7.44 19.04 -2.59
C TYR A 17 7.72 19.71 -1.24
N GLN A 18 7.17 20.90 -0.99
CA GLN A 18 7.22 21.50 0.35
C GLN A 18 6.48 20.66 1.39
N LEU A 19 5.35 20.09 1.04
CA LEU A 19 4.66 19.14 1.91
C LEU A 19 5.48 17.85 2.10
N GLU A 20 6.07 17.28 1.05
CA GLU A 20 6.90 16.08 1.13
C GLU A 20 8.17 16.27 1.97
N PHE A 21 8.91 17.37 1.74
CA PHE A 21 10.19 17.63 2.41
C PHE A 21 10.06 18.28 3.79
N TYR A 22 8.97 19.00 4.04
CA TYR A 22 8.75 19.71 5.31
C TYR A 22 7.58 19.15 6.13
N SER A 23 6.90 18.08 5.68
CA SER A 23 5.86 17.41 6.47
C SER A 23 6.45 16.81 7.76
N ILE A 24 7.68 16.32 7.68
CA ILE A 24 8.46 15.87 8.83
C ILE A 24 8.68 17.05 9.80
N ALA A 25 9.13 18.21 9.30
CA ALA A 25 9.31 19.42 10.11
C ALA A 25 7.97 19.99 10.63
N ARG A 26 6.88 19.82 9.89
CA ARG A 26 5.54 20.30 10.25
C ARG A 26 4.83 19.37 11.24
N SER A 27 5.08 18.07 11.19
CA SER A 27 4.64 17.12 12.22
C SER A 27 5.34 17.39 13.55
N ALA A 28 6.62 17.78 13.51
CA ALA A 28 7.36 18.26 14.68
C ALA A 28 6.76 19.58 15.24
N ALA A 29 6.47 20.57 14.38
CA ALA A 29 5.88 21.85 14.81
C ALA A 29 4.44 21.67 15.35
N LYS A 30 3.62 20.77 14.78
CA LYS A 30 2.29 20.46 15.30
C LYS A 30 2.33 19.68 16.63
N ALA A 31 3.34 18.85 16.84
CA ALA A 31 3.56 18.17 18.10
C ALA A 31 3.98 19.16 19.20
N GLU A 32 4.74 20.20 18.85
CA GLU A 32 5.11 21.30 19.73
C GLU A 32 3.88 22.15 20.16
N GLU A 33 2.97 22.47 19.22
CA GLU A 33 1.71 23.18 19.51
C GLU A 33 0.73 22.35 20.33
N ALA A 34 0.77 20.99 20.25
CA ALA A 34 -0.09 20.10 20.98
C ALA A 34 0.45 19.70 22.38
N GLY A 35 1.59 20.28 22.82
CA GLY A 35 2.19 19.97 24.12
C GLY A 35 2.73 18.53 24.23
N MET A 36 2.86 17.81 23.12
CA MET A 36 3.57 16.55 23.03
C MET A 36 5.06 16.85 22.82
N GLU A 37 5.91 16.30 23.67
CA GLU A 37 7.36 16.51 23.63
C GLU A 37 7.92 16.31 22.23
N VAL A 38 8.79 17.26 21.80
CA VAL A 38 9.50 17.38 20.52
C VAL A 38 10.43 16.17 20.25
N SER A 39 10.03 15.00 20.67
CA SER A 39 10.93 13.85 20.70
C SER A 39 10.83 12.93 19.47
N THR A 40 9.85 13.11 18.55
CA THR A 40 9.53 12.01 17.62
C THR A 40 10.48 11.93 16.40
N ILE A 41 11.01 13.05 15.89
CA ILE A 41 11.93 13.03 14.73
C ILE A 41 13.39 13.00 15.18
N THR A 42 13.74 13.80 16.18
CA THR A 42 15.06 13.69 16.83
C THR A 42 15.22 12.30 17.44
N ASN A 43 14.15 11.72 17.96
CA ASN A 43 14.10 10.35 18.43
C ASN A 43 14.25 9.32 17.33
N PHE A 44 13.72 9.55 16.12
CA PHE A 44 13.85 8.60 15.02
C PHE A 44 15.30 8.50 14.53
N GLU A 45 15.98 9.62 14.34
CA GLU A 45 17.41 9.63 14.00
C GLU A 45 18.26 9.08 15.14
N GLN A 46 17.96 9.45 16.39
CA GLN A 46 18.61 8.91 17.56
C GLN A 46 18.32 7.41 17.75
N MET A 47 17.09 6.95 17.47
CA MET A 47 16.75 5.53 17.50
C MET A 47 17.53 4.75 16.44
N LEU A 48 17.73 5.32 15.26
CA LEU A 48 18.55 4.71 14.21
C LEU A 48 20.03 4.66 14.58
N GLU A 49 20.56 5.72 15.22
CA GLU A 49 21.95 5.73 15.73
C GLU A 49 22.13 4.71 16.85
N LEU A 50 21.20 4.61 17.79
CA LEU A 50 21.25 3.62 18.88
C LEU A 50 21.07 2.20 18.35
N GLY A 51 20.22 1.98 17.35
CA GLY A 51 20.03 0.70 16.67
C GLY A 51 21.26 0.27 15.86
N SER A 52 22.12 1.19 15.44
CA SER A 52 23.36 0.88 14.72
C SER A 52 24.49 0.40 15.63
N LEU A 53 24.41 0.67 16.94
CA LEU A 53 25.46 0.35 17.94
C LEU A 53 25.34 -1.05 18.55
N LYS A 54 24.18 -1.72 18.35
CA LYS A 54 23.93 -3.10 18.81
C LYS A 54 23.29 -3.88 17.66
N SER A 55 23.42 -5.21 17.66
CA SER A 55 22.67 -6.08 16.75
C SER A 55 21.18 -5.99 17.13
N PRO A 56 20.36 -5.18 16.43
CA PRO A 56 18.98 -4.97 16.83
C PRO A 56 18.17 -6.25 16.59
N GLU A 57 17.28 -6.56 17.52
CA GLU A 57 16.35 -7.68 17.42
C GLU A 57 14.97 -7.19 16.94
N ALA A 58 14.18 -8.09 16.35
CA ALA A 58 12.87 -7.78 15.78
C ALA A 58 11.86 -7.23 16.80
N ASN A 59 12.02 -7.55 18.08
CA ASN A 59 11.13 -7.12 19.16
C ASN A 59 11.66 -5.94 19.97
N ASP A 60 12.81 -5.38 19.59
CA ASP A 60 13.31 -4.17 20.21
C ASP A 60 12.33 -3.02 20.01
N SER A 61 12.09 -2.23 21.04
CA SER A 61 11.14 -1.11 20.99
C SER A 61 11.45 -0.13 19.86
N HIS A 62 12.73 0.09 19.58
CA HIS A 62 13.16 0.94 18.46
C HIS A 62 12.77 0.38 17.11
N VAL A 63 12.89 -0.95 16.90
CA VAL A 63 12.48 -1.60 15.64
C VAL A 63 10.97 -1.58 15.47
N VAL A 64 10.21 -1.78 16.56
CA VAL A 64 8.75 -1.67 16.56
C VAL A 64 8.33 -0.26 16.13
N ASN A 65 8.88 0.77 16.78
CA ASN A 65 8.57 2.16 16.48
C ASN A 65 8.94 2.54 15.03
N ILE A 66 10.05 2.01 14.49
CA ILE A 66 10.42 2.22 13.07
C ILE A 66 9.37 1.62 12.14
N VAL A 67 8.89 0.40 12.43
CA VAL A 67 7.85 -0.25 11.63
C VAL A 67 6.53 0.51 11.70
N ASP A 68 6.11 0.91 12.89
CA ASP A 68 4.87 1.68 13.08
C ASP A 68 4.92 3.02 12.34
N TRP A 69 6.03 3.75 12.48
CA TRP A 69 6.25 4.98 11.73
C TRP A 69 6.23 4.75 10.21
N LEU A 70 6.91 3.70 9.73
CA LEU A 70 6.99 3.37 8.31
C LEU A 70 5.62 3.12 7.71
N LEU A 71 4.78 2.34 8.39
CA LEU A 71 3.43 2.03 7.94
C LEU A 71 2.56 3.29 7.95
N GLN A 72 2.61 4.05 9.04
CA GLN A 72 1.83 5.27 9.17
C GLN A 72 2.22 6.29 8.09
N TYR A 73 3.51 6.51 7.88
CA TYR A 73 3.98 7.44 6.86
C TYR A 73 3.60 7.01 5.45
N ALA A 74 3.59 5.70 5.17
CA ALA A 74 3.12 5.19 3.89
C ALA A 74 1.62 5.43 3.66
N PHE A 75 0.79 5.31 4.70
CA PHE A 75 -0.65 5.61 4.64
C PHE A 75 -0.88 7.11 4.40
N ASP A 76 -0.18 7.97 5.11
CA ASP A 76 -0.27 9.43 4.94
C ASP A 76 0.12 9.88 3.52
N GLN A 77 1.10 9.20 2.92
CA GLN A 77 1.55 9.46 1.55
C GLN A 77 0.68 8.76 0.48
N ARG A 78 -0.35 8.01 0.87
CA ARG A 78 -1.19 7.20 -0.02
C ARG A 78 -0.37 6.28 -0.92
N ALA A 79 0.68 5.68 -0.36
CA ALA A 79 1.51 4.73 -1.07
C ALA A 79 0.72 3.46 -1.39
N SER A 80 0.87 2.93 -2.58
CA SER A 80 0.30 1.63 -2.95
C SER A 80 1.17 0.46 -2.50
N ASP A 81 2.49 0.67 -2.49
CA ASP A 81 3.44 -0.36 -2.09
C ASP A 81 4.61 0.25 -1.30
N ILE A 82 5.10 -0.49 -0.31
CA ILE A 82 6.33 -0.20 0.43
C ILE A 82 7.37 -1.22 0.01
N HIS A 83 8.53 -0.76 -0.44
CA HIS A 83 9.66 -1.60 -0.80
C HIS A 83 10.79 -1.41 0.19
N ILE A 84 11.28 -2.50 0.75
CA ILE A 84 12.48 -2.56 1.59
C ILE A 84 13.52 -3.36 0.81
N ASP A 85 14.50 -2.66 0.27
CA ASP A 85 15.51 -3.23 -0.62
C ASP A 85 16.87 -3.29 0.07
N PRO A 86 17.38 -4.47 0.45
CA PRO A 86 18.71 -4.59 1.01
C PRO A 86 19.76 -4.28 -0.06
N ARG A 87 20.80 -3.55 0.35
CA ARG A 87 21.99 -3.25 -0.45
C ARG A 87 23.22 -3.61 0.36
N ARG A 88 24.41 -3.57 -0.27
CA ARG A 88 25.67 -3.98 0.35
C ARG A 88 25.97 -3.24 1.65
N ALA A 89 25.71 -1.95 1.72
CA ALA A 89 26.06 -1.10 2.88
C ALA A 89 24.82 -0.57 3.64
N LYS A 90 23.62 -0.66 3.06
CA LYS A 90 22.41 -0.05 3.61
C LYS A 90 21.15 -0.76 3.07
N GLY A 91 20.01 -0.56 3.72
CA GLY A 91 18.70 -0.87 3.21
C GLY A 91 18.02 0.37 2.65
N LEU A 92 17.38 0.28 1.51
CA LEU A 92 16.62 1.37 0.90
C LEU A 92 15.13 1.17 1.15
N ILE A 93 14.47 2.15 1.73
CA ILE A 93 13.02 2.21 1.81
C ILE A 93 12.50 3.08 0.69
N ARG A 94 11.58 2.54 -0.10
CA ARG A 94 10.95 3.24 -1.21
C ARG A 94 9.45 3.01 -1.18
N PHE A 95 8.68 4.07 -1.47
CA PHE A 95 7.23 3.99 -1.63
C PHE A 95 6.87 4.06 -3.10
N ARG A 96 5.86 3.30 -3.49
CA ARG A 96 5.20 3.49 -4.78
C ARG A 96 4.03 4.43 -4.58
N ILE A 97 4.07 5.59 -5.23
CA ILE A 97 3.02 6.61 -5.23
C ILE A 97 2.71 6.91 -6.69
N ASP A 98 1.45 6.85 -7.08
CA ASP A 98 1.01 7.05 -8.47
C ASP A 98 1.80 6.22 -9.50
N GLY A 99 2.14 4.97 -9.15
CA GLY A 99 2.87 4.03 -9.99
C GLY A 99 4.39 4.22 -10.00
N ILE A 100 4.94 5.30 -9.43
CA ILE A 100 6.36 5.64 -9.41
C ILE A 100 6.97 5.30 -8.05
N LEU A 101 8.19 4.75 -8.05
CA LEU A 101 8.95 4.48 -6.83
C LEU A 101 9.72 5.72 -6.38
N HIS A 102 9.39 6.20 -5.18
CA HIS A 102 10.06 7.32 -4.52
C HIS A 102 10.99 6.80 -3.42
N HIS A 103 12.19 7.35 -3.34
CA HIS A 103 13.12 7.08 -2.25
C HIS A 103 12.64 7.82 -0.99
N VAL A 104 12.48 7.07 0.11
CA VAL A 104 11.96 7.60 1.38
C VAL A 104 13.07 7.71 2.42
N TYR A 105 13.74 6.58 2.68
CA TYR A 105 14.75 6.52 3.73
C TYR A 105 15.83 5.47 3.47
N GLU A 106 16.96 5.58 4.18
CA GLU A 106 18.06 4.62 4.17
C GLU A 106 18.28 4.07 5.58
N LEU A 107 18.23 2.77 5.74
CA LEU A 107 18.48 2.10 7.01
C LEU A 107 19.88 1.49 7.03
N PRO A 108 20.58 1.50 8.18
CA PRO A 108 21.74 0.64 8.39
C PRO A 108 21.38 -0.83 8.14
N THR A 109 22.31 -1.62 7.61
CA THR A 109 22.04 -3.02 7.21
C THR A 109 21.45 -3.86 8.36
N ALA A 110 21.96 -3.68 9.59
CA ALA A 110 21.49 -4.41 10.77
C ALA A 110 20.04 -4.04 11.12
N VAL A 111 19.70 -2.74 11.08
CA VAL A 111 18.33 -2.24 11.31
C VAL A 111 17.39 -2.72 10.23
N ASN A 112 17.80 -2.70 8.96
CA ASN A 112 17.03 -3.22 7.84
C ASN A 112 16.67 -4.70 8.03
N ALA A 113 17.61 -5.52 8.48
CA ALA A 113 17.38 -6.94 8.76
C ALA A 113 16.38 -7.12 9.92
N ALA A 114 16.50 -6.33 10.99
CA ALA A 114 15.60 -6.38 12.13
C ALA A 114 14.16 -5.92 11.77
N VAL A 115 14.03 -4.85 11.00
CA VAL A 115 12.74 -4.37 10.46
C VAL A 115 12.09 -5.44 9.59
N THR A 116 12.86 -6.08 8.68
CA THR A 116 12.36 -7.17 7.85
C THR A 116 11.89 -8.34 8.71
N SER A 117 12.66 -8.72 9.75
CA SER A 117 12.28 -9.79 10.69
C SER A 117 11.00 -9.44 11.46
N ARG A 118 10.86 -8.20 11.92
CA ARG A 118 9.65 -7.72 12.60
C ARG A 118 8.42 -7.81 11.70
N LEU A 119 8.53 -7.38 10.46
CA LEU A 119 7.45 -7.47 9.47
C LEU A 119 7.09 -8.93 9.15
N LYS A 120 8.08 -9.84 9.10
CA LYS A 120 7.82 -11.28 8.96
C LYS A 120 7.02 -11.83 10.15
N ILE A 121 7.34 -11.42 11.38
CA ILE A 121 6.57 -11.80 12.58
C ILE A 121 5.12 -11.33 12.43
N LEU A 122 4.91 -10.06 12.09
CA LEU A 122 3.57 -9.51 11.91
C LEU A 122 2.80 -10.23 10.80
N GLY A 123 3.48 -10.58 9.70
CA GLY A 123 2.92 -11.33 8.56
C GLY A 123 2.79 -12.84 8.78
N ARG A 124 3.14 -13.34 9.98
CA ARG A 124 3.14 -14.77 10.34
C ARG A 124 4.01 -15.62 9.41
N MET A 125 5.13 -15.07 8.96
CA MET A 125 6.14 -15.75 8.16
C MET A 125 7.21 -16.37 9.04
N ASP A 126 7.94 -17.35 8.51
CA ASP A 126 9.10 -17.94 9.18
C ASP A 126 10.31 -16.98 9.14
N VAL A 127 10.70 -16.46 10.30
CA VAL A 127 11.84 -15.53 10.45
C VAL A 127 13.18 -16.23 10.22
N ALA A 128 13.27 -17.53 10.51
CA ALA A 128 14.50 -18.29 10.36
C ALA A 128 14.81 -18.63 8.89
N GLU A 129 13.77 -18.84 8.08
CA GLU A 129 13.92 -19.11 6.65
C GLU A 129 14.18 -17.81 5.88
N LYS A 130 15.38 -17.68 5.32
CA LYS A 130 15.82 -16.49 4.57
C LYS A 130 16.19 -16.78 3.11
N ARG A 131 16.07 -18.04 2.68
CA ARG A 131 16.52 -18.51 1.36
C ARG A 131 15.39 -18.78 0.40
N ARG A 132 14.13 -18.76 0.88
CA ARG A 132 12.94 -18.99 0.08
C ARG A 132 12.02 -17.79 0.11
N PRO A 133 11.34 -17.47 -1.00
CA PRO A 133 10.27 -16.49 -0.99
C PRO A 133 9.18 -16.90 -0.01
N GLN A 134 8.58 -15.92 0.65
CA GLN A 134 7.46 -16.13 1.56
C GLN A 134 6.44 -15.02 1.34
N ASP A 135 5.17 -15.36 1.55
CA ASP A 135 4.06 -14.44 1.51
C ASP A 135 3.36 -14.40 2.88
N GLY A 136 2.87 -13.23 3.27
CA GLY A 136 2.18 -13.02 4.53
C GLY A 136 1.13 -11.92 4.41
N ARG A 137 0.32 -11.79 5.46
CA ARG A 137 -0.71 -10.75 5.56
C ARG A 137 -0.71 -10.14 6.95
N VAL A 138 -0.91 -8.84 7.00
CA VAL A 138 -1.07 -8.08 8.24
C VAL A 138 -2.35 -7.26 8.13
N LYS A 139 -3.19 -7.32 9.15
CA LYS A 139 -4.30 -6.39 9.31
C LYS A 139 -3.90 -5.35 10.35
N THR A 140 -4.12 -4.10 10.05
CA THR A 140 -3.83 -2.96 10.91
C THR A 140 -4.93 -1.92 10.76
N LEU A 141 -4.88 -0.88 11.58
CA LEU A 141 -5.81 0.24 11.50
C LEU A 141 -5.08 1.49 11.03
N SER A 142 -5.74 2.29 10.19
CA SER A 142 -5.30 3.65 9.88
C SER A 142 -5.45 4.55 11.10
N GLN A 143 -4.92 5.78 11.04
CA GLN A 143 -5.17 6.80 12.09
C GLN A 143 -6.66 7.13 12.24
N ASN A 144 -7.43 6.98 11.17
CA ASN A 144 -8.88 7.22 11.18
C ASN A 144 -9.68 6.05 11.75
N GLY A 145 -9.02 4.92 12.06
CA GLY A 145 -9.65 3.70 12.56
C GLY A 145 -10.13 2.73 11.48
N ASP A 146 -9.82 3.00 10.20
CA ASP A 146 -10.19 2.13 9.09
C ASP A 146 -9.29 0.90 9.05
N GLU A 147 -9.86 -0.27 8.76
CA GLU A 147 -9.10 -1.52 8.64
C GLU A 147 -8.32 -1.53 7.33
N ILE A 148 -6.98 -1.66 7.42
CA ILE A 148 -6.08 -1.78 6.27
C ILE A 148 -5.46 -3.17 6.28
N GLU A 149 -5.50 -3.85 5.14
CA GLU A 149 -4.76 -5.10 4.92
C GLU A 149 -3.46 -4.84 4.18
N LEU A 150 -2.36 -5.38 4.70
CA LEU A 150 -1.06 -5.38 4.05
C LEU A 150 -0.75 -6.80 3.55
N ARG A 151 -0.44 -6.94 2.27
CA ARG A 151 0.08 -8.18 1.69
C ARG A 151 1.60 -8.06 1.58
N LEU A 152 2.30 -8.93 2.28
CA LEU A 152 3.75 -8.94 2.38
C LEU A 152 4.30 -10.06 1.51
N SER A 153 5.37 -9.78 0.79
CA SER A 153 6.13 -10.78 0.05
C SER A 153 7.62 -10.56 0.26
N THR A 154 8.36 -11.64 0.58
CA THR A 154 9.80 -11.60 0.72
C THR A 154 10.48 -12.34 -0.42
N LEU A 155 11.61 -11.80 -0.87
CA LEU A 155 12.45 -12.41 -1.91
C LEU A 155 13.91 -12.41 -1.44
N PRO A 156 14.58 -13.58 -1.42
CA PRO A 156 16.01 -13.67 -1.15
C PRO A 156 16.81 -12.90 -2.21
N THR A 157 17.75 -12.08 -1.76
CA THR A 157 18.68 -11.37 -2.64
C THR A 157 20.12 -11.56 -2.17
N ALA A 158 21.09 -11.13 -2.98
CA ALA A 158 22.52 -11.23 -2.63
C ALA A 158 22.89 -10.47 -1.33
N PHE A 159 22.11 -9.48 -0.93
CA PHE A 159 22.40 -8.63 0.25
C PHE A 159 21.40 -8.79 1.40
N GLY A 160 20.55 -9.80 1.35
CA GLY A 160 19.52 -10.08 2.35
C GLY A 160 18.13 -10.24 1.72
N GLU A 161 17.09 -10.30 2.53
CA GLU A 161 15.73 -10.43 2.05
C GLU A 161 15.18 -9.07 1.63
N LYS A 162 14.76 -8.96 0.38
CA LYS A 162 13.91 -7.88 -0.09
C LYS A 162 12.51 -8.13 0.41
N MET A 163 11.81 -7.07 0.87
CA MET A 163 10.40 -7.14 1.21
C MET A 163 9.60 -6.14 0.39
N VAL A 164 8.45 -6.57 -0.05
CA VAL A 164 7.43 -5.71 -0.66
C VAL A 164 6.15 -5.86 0.14
N MET A 165 5.59 -4.75 0.55
CA MET A 165 4.29 -4.70 1.22
C MET A 165 3.33 -3.92 0.33
N ARG A 166 2.29 -4.58 -0.15
CA ARG A 166 1.20 -3.92 -0.85
C ARG A 166 0.15 -3.49 0.16
N ILE A 167 -0.17 -2.21 0.14
CA ILE A 167 -1.20 -1.61 0.97
C ILE A 167 -2.54 -1.82 0.27
N PHE A 168 -3.47 -2.38 0.99
CA PHE A 168 -4.80 -2.66 0.53
C PHE A 168 -5.81 -1.94 1.42
N ASP A 169 -6.35 -0.85 0.89
CA ASP A 169 -7.38 -0.06 1.53
C ASP A 169 -8.73 -0.45 0.91
N PRO A 170 -9.60 -1.16 1.64
CA PRO A 170 -10.88 -1.60 1.12
C PRO A 170 -11.79 -0.44 0.71
N ASP A 171 -11.70 0.72 1.37
CA ASP A 171 -12.54 1.87 1.07
C ASP A 171 -12.22 2.46 -0.30
N VAL A 172 -10.99 2.29 -0.79
CA VAL A 172 -10.61 2.71 -2.14
C VAL A 172 -11.39 1.93 -3.22
N LEU A 173 -11.80 0.69 -2.94
CA LEU A 173 -12.52 -0.15 -3.90
C LEU A 173 -14.02 0.16 -3.99
N LEU A 174 -14.57 0.90 -3.03
CA LEU A 174 -16.00 1.20 -2.94
C LEU A 174 -16.33 2.67 -3.20
N ARG A 175 -15.45 3.38 -3.87
CA ARG A 175 -15.63 4.80 -4.19
C ARG A 175 -16.79 5.02 -5.15
N SER A 176 -17.46 6.15 -5.00
CA SER A 176 -18.45 6.61 -5.96
C SER A 176 -17.79 6.90 -7.32
N PHE A 177 -18.55 6.81 -8.40
CA PHE A 177 -18.00 7.11 -9.74
C PHE A 177 -17.54 8.57 -9.88
N GLN A 178 -18.15 9.50 -9.15
CA GLN A 178 -17.68 10.89 -9.10
C GLN A 178 -16.28 11.00 -8.48
N GLU A 179 -16.02 10.27 -7.41
CA GLU A 179 -14.69 10.19 -6.77
C GLU A 179 -13.66 9.49 -7.66
N LEU A 180 -14.10 8.57 -8.54
CA LEU A 180 -13.28 7.94 -9.56
C LEU A 180 -13.03 8.83 -10.78
N GLY A 181 -13.61 10.02 -10.82
CA GLY A 181 -13.46 10.97 -11.92
C GLY A 181 -14.40 10.72 -13.10
N LEU A 182 -15.34 9.75 -13.01
CA LEU A 182 -16.37 9.58 -14.02
C LEU A 182 -17.52 10.56 -13.75
N GLY A 183 -17.62 11.59 -14.56
CA GLY A 183 -18.68 12.60 -14.46
C GLY A 183 -19.44 12.76 -15.76
N GLY A 184 -20.63 13.34 -15.68
CA GLY A 184 -21.42 13.75 -16.84
C GLY A 184 -21.70 12.63 -17.84
N ASP A 185 -21.24 12.82 -19.07
CA ASP A 185 -21.48 11.89 -20.17
C ASP A 185 -20.76 10.55 -20.03
N ASP A 186 -19.57 10.52 -19.40
CA ASP A 186 -18.82 9.29 -19.21
C ASP A 186 -19.51 8.37 -18.20
N TYR A 187 -20.03 8.93 -17.11
CA TYR A 187 -20.84 8.17 -16.17
C TYR A 187 -22.11 7.62 -16.82
N ARG A 188 -22.82 8.42 -17.62
CA ARG A 188 -24.05 7.97 -18.32
C ARG A 188 -23.75 6.80 -19.26
N ARG A 189 -22.71 6.90 -20.08
CA ARG A 189 -22.28 5.82 -21.00
C ARG A 189 -21.88 4.56 -20.24
N TRP A 190 -21.15 4.72 -19.12
CA TRP A 190 -20.77 3.61 -18.27
C TRP A 190 -21.99 2.92 -17.67
N HIS A 191 -22.91 3.70 -17.13
CA HIS A 191 -24.16 3.22 -16.55
C HIS A 191 -24.98 2.44 -17.60
N ASP A 192 -25.19 2.99 -18.80
CA ASP A 192 -25.96 2.34 -19.85
C ASP A 192 -25.35 1.00 -20.29
N MET A 193 -24.00 0.94 -20.41
CA MET A 193 -23.30 -0.31 -20.74
C MET A 193 -23.45 -1.37 -19.65
N THR A 194 -23.30 -0.98 -18.39
CA THR A 194 -23.29 -1.94 -17.25
C THR A 194 -24.67 -2.39 -16.84
N HIS A 195 -25.74 -1.64 -17.18
CA HIS A 195 -27.13 -2.01 -16.93
C HIS A 195 -27.80 -2.71 -18.15
N SER A 196 -27.03 -2.97 -19.20
CA SER A 196 -27.56 -3.73 -20.34
C SER A 196 -27.83 -5.17 -19.92
N ALA A 197 -28.98 -5.73 -20.35
CA ALA A 197 -29.42 -7.08 -19.99
C ALA A 197 -28.45 -8.19 -20.45
N HIS A 198 -27.64 -7.93 -21.46
CA HIS A 198 -26.65 -8.86 -22.01
C HIS A 198 -25.53 -8.13 -22.70
N GLY A 199 -24.34 -8.75 -22.73
CA GLY A 199 -23.15 -8.19 -23.37
C GLY A 199 -21.89 -8.52 -22.60
N ILE A 200 -20.79 -7.92 -23.03
CA ILE A 200 -19.49 -8.00 -22.37
C ILE A 200 -18.95 -6.58 -22.27
N VAL A 201 -18.59 -6.16 -21.06
CA VAL A 201 -17.87 -4.91 -20.81
C VAL A 201 -16.43 -5.24 -20.45
N LEU A 202 -15.47 -4.78 -21.24
CA LEU A 202 -14.04 -5.03 -21.03
C LEU A 202 -13.36 -3.81 -20.43
N VAL A 203 -12.76 -3.98 -19.24
CA VAL A 203 -11.98 -2.93 -18.55
C VAL A 203 -10.49 -3.28 -18.66
N THR A 204 -9.73 -2.43 -19.35
CA THR A 204 -8.30 -2.63 -19.58
C THR A 204 -7.46 -1.45 -19.08
N GLY A 205 -6.18 -1.69 -18.82
CA GLY A 205 -5.24 -0.65 -18.39
C GLY A 205 -4.04 -1.23 -17.64
N PRO A 206 -3.01 -0.43 -17.35
CA PRO A 206 -1.86 -0.87 -16.59
C PRO A 206 -2.21 -1.18 -15.13
N THR A 207 -1.27 -1.78 -14.40
CA THR A 207 -1.41 -2.00 -12.94
C THR A 207 -1.52 -0.65 -12.24
N GLY A 208 -2.45 -0.55 -11.27
CA GLY A 208 -2.70 0.68 -10.52
C GLY A 208 -3.56 1.73 -11.23
N SER A 209 -4.12 1.43 -12.43
CA SER A 209 -4.99 2.35 -13.18
C SER A 209 -6.44 2.41 -12.68
N GLY A 210 -6.78 1.71 -11.60
CA GLY A 210 -8.14 1.71 -11.03
C GLY A 210 -9.10 0.69 -11.65
N LYS A 211 -8.63 -0.31 -12.43
CA LYS A 211 -9.50 -1.35 -13.02
C LYS A 211 -10.36 -2.05 -11.99
N THR A 212 -9.73 -2.62 -10.96
CA THR A 212 -10.41 -3.35 -9.88
C THR A 212 -11.37 -2.43 -9.14
N THR A 213 -10.93 -1.22 -8.80
CA THR A 213 -11.77 -0.21 -8.15
C THR A 213 -13.03 0.09 -8.97
N THR A 214 -12.89 0.34 -10.27
CA THR A 214 -14.03 0.60 -11.16
C THR A 214 -14.98 -0.60 -11.22
N LEU A 215 -14.44 -1.83 -11.31
CA LEU A 215 -15.25 -3.05 -11.33
C LEU A 215 -16.01 -3.25 -10.02
N TYR A 216 -15.33 -3.16 -8.86
CA TYR A 216 -15.98 -3.32 -7.55
C TYR A 216 -17.05 -2.26 -7.30
N SER A 217 -16.77 -0.98 -7.59
CA SER A 217 -17.76 0.10 -7.49
C SER A 217 -18.98 -0.16 -8.39
N THR A 218 -18.77 -0.70 -9.61
CA THR A 218 -19.84 -1.06 -10.53
C THR A 218 -20.67 -2.22 -9.97
N LEU A 219 -20.02 -3.30 -9.59
CA LEU A 219 -20.69 -4.50 -9.06
C LEU A 219 -21.46 -4.19 -7.78
N LYS A 220 -20.93 -3.31 -6.92
CA LYS A 220 -21.60 -2.87 -5.70
C LYS A 220 -22.90 -2.12 -5.99
N GLN A 221 -22.93 -1.30 -7.05
CA GLN A 221 -24.17 -0.63 -7.47
C GLN A 221 -25.18 -1.60 -8.11
N LEU A 222 -24.70 -2.65 -8.79
CA LEU A 222 -25.54 -3.67 -9.40
C LEU A 222 -26.06 -4.69 -8.39
N ALA A 223 -25.38 -4.88 -7.26
CA ALA A 223 -25.73 -5.85 -6.22
C ALA A 223 -26.94 -5.33 -5.42
N THR A 224 -28.13 -5.66 -5.90
CA THR A 224 -29.41 -5.45 -5.21
C THR A 224 -29.97 -6.79 -4.75
N ASP A 225 -31.03 -6.78 -3.97
CA ASP A 225 -31.71 -8.03 -3.54
C ASP A 225 -32.25 -8.85 -4.71
N GLU A 226 -32.42 -8.25 -5.88
CA GLU A 226 -32.94 -8.87 -7.09
C GLU A 226 -31.83 -9.36 -8.04
N VAL A 227 -30.55 -8.97 -7.80
CA VAL A 227 -29.45 -9.25 -8.71
C VAL A 227 -28.37 -10.09 -8.01
N ASN A 228 -28.14 -11.29 -8.56
CA ASN A 228 -27.08 -12.17 -8.08
C ASN A 228 -25.74 -11.83 -8.75
N VAL A 229 -24.87 -11.15 -8.02
CA VAL A 229 -23.52 -10.82 -8.48
C VAL A 229 -22.56 -11.96 -8.16
N CYS A 230 -21.94 -12.52 -9.19
CA CYS A 230 -20.89 -13.54 -9.06
C CYS A 230 -19.59 -13.02 -9.65
N THR A 231 -18.47 -13.19 -8.92
CA THR A 231 -17.13 -12.85 -9.42
C THR A 231 -16.24 -14.06 -9.48
N ILE A 232 -15.25 -14.03 -10.37
CA ILE A 232 -14.15 -15.01 -10.43
C ILE A 232 -12.85 -14.20 -10.46
N GLU A 233 -12.03 -14.40 -9.45
CA GLU A 233 -10.87 -13.53 -9.17
C GLU A 233 -9.59 -14.34 -8.95
N ASP A 234 -8.44 -13.71 -9.26
CA ASP A 234 -7.12 -14.32 -9.10
C ASP A 234 -6.08 -13.31 -8.54
N PRO A 235 -5.96 -13.22 -7.22
CA PRO A 235 -6.86 -13.71 -6.16
C PRO A 235 -8.05 -12.75 -5.90
N ILE A 236 -8.95 -13.12 -4.97
CA ILE A 236 -9.95 -12.18 -4.42
C ILE A 236 -9.19 -11.05 -3.72
N GLU A 237 -9.38 -9.82 -4.18
CA GLU A 237 -8.69 -8.66 -3.61
C GLU A 237 -9.36 -8.18 -2.33
N MET A 238 -10.70 -8.12 -2.30
CA MET A 238 -11.50 -7.75 -1.13
C MET A 238 -12.70 -8.67 -1.01
N VAL A 239 -13.04 -9.06 0.21
CA VAL A 239 -14.29 -9.79 0.48
C VAL A 239 -15.44 -8.78 0.58
N GLU A 240 -16.41 -8.87 -0.34
CA GLU A 240 -17.61 -8.03 -0.34
C GLU A 240 -18.83 -8.92 -0.05
N PRO A 241 -19.52 -8.72 1.08
CA PRO A 241 -20.60 -9.61 1.52
C PRO A 241 -21.77 -9.70 0.53
N SER A 242 -21.95 -8.70 -0.33
CA SER A 242 -23.03 -8.68 -1.34
C SER A 242 -22.67 -9.44 -2.62
N PHE A 243 -21.46 -10.02 -2.74
CA PHE A 243 -21.01 -10.76 -3.91
C PHE A 243 -20.84 -12.25 -3.61
N ASN A 244 -21.04 -13.07 -4.61
CA ASN A 244 -20.63 -14.47 -4.62
C ASN A 244 -19.26 -14.59 -5.29
N GLN A 245 -18.20 -14.55 -4.48
CA GLN A 245 -16.81 -14.44 -4.95
C GLN A 245 -16.15 -15.82 -4.99
N MET A 246 -15.60 -16.19 -6.14
CA MET A 246 -14.83 -17.42 -6.35
C MET A 246 -13.37 -17.09 -6.67
N GLN A 247 -12.45 -17.68 -5.93
CA GLN A 247 -11.02 -17.55 -6.22
C GLN A 247 -10.57 -18.66 -7.15
N ILE A 248 -9.77 -18.31 -8.18
CA ILE A 248 -9.16 -19.27 -9.10
C ILE A 248 -8.17 -20.16 -8.32
N GLN A 249 -8.28 -21.48 -8.54
CA GLN A 249 -7.36 -22.46 -8.00
C GLN A 249 -6.46 -22.99 -9.12
N HIS A 250 -5.23 -22.51 -9.23
CA HIS A 250 -4.28 -22.88 -10.30
C HIS A 250 -3.96 -24.38 -10.38
N ASN A 251 -4.18 -25.14 -9.30
CA ASN A 251 -3.92 -26.57 -9.26
C ASN A 251 -5.05 -27.42 -9.87
N LYS A 252 -6.14 -26.81 -10.28
CA LYS A 252 -7.24 -27.47 -10.99
C LYS A 252 -7.45 -26.69 -12.28
N ALA A 253 -7.19 -27.33 -13.43
CA ALA A 253 -7.44 -26.76 -14.73
C ALA A 253 -8.93 -26.40 -14.88
N GLN A 254 -9.29 -25.18 -14.52
CA GLN A 254 -10.62 -24.63 -14.69
C GLN A 254 -10.47 -23.33 -15.47
N ILE A 255 -10.95 -23.34 -16.70
CA ILE A 255 -11.13 -22.13 -17.50
C ILE A 255 -12.48 -21.55 -17.08
N PHE A 256 -12.47 -20.37 -16.47
CA PHE A 256 -13.71 -19.69 -16.09
C PHE A 256 -13.86 -18.37 -16.82
N LEU A 257 -15.02 -18.20 -17.41
CA LEU A 257 -15.52 -16.93 -17.90
C LEU A 257 -16.24 -16.21 -16.75
N VAL A 258 -15.92 -14.93 -16.56
CA VAL A 258 -16.71 -14.05 -15.66
C VAL A 258 -18.12 -13.94 -16.24
N LYS A 259 -19.11 -14.42 -15.51
CA LYS A 259 -20.52 -14.29 -15.89
C LYS A 259 -21.25 -13.55 -14.78
N VAL A 260 -21.62 -12.30 -15.03
CA VAL A 260 -22.66 -11.63 -14.25
C VAL A 260 -23.99 -12.17 -14.80
N VAL A 261 -24.75 -12.86 -13.99
CA VAL A 261 -26.08 -13.34 -14.37
C VAL A 261 -27.08 -12.51 -13.60
N SER A 262 -27.76 -11.58 -14.31
CA SER A 262 -29.03 -11.04 -13.85
C SER A 262 -30.14 -11.98 -14.35
N GLN A 263 -30.96 -12.47 -13.47
CA GLN A 263 -32.29 -12.96 -13.80
C GLN A 263 -33.29 -11.91 -13.40
#